data_dd07c1d1f2cbd2bb7a3d1169f75b7d5e
#
_entry.id   dd07c1d1f2cbd2bb7a3d1169f75b7d5e
#
_cell.length_a   1.000
_cell.length_b   1.000
_cell.length_c   1.000
_cell.angle_alpha   90.00
_cell.angle_beta   90.00
_cell.angle_gamma   90.00
#
_symmetry.space_group_name_H-M   'P 1'
#
loop_
_entity.id
_entity.type
_entity.pdbx_description
1 polymer ?
#
loop_
_entity_poly.entity_id
_entity_poly.type
_entity_poly.pdbx_seq_one_letter_code
_entity_poly.pdbx_strand_id
1 'polypeptide(L)'
;MNFDDTPQEAEFRATARAWIGANAPKQYEDELRKSSLGRTQLKNANILEVAKAWQKKKADAGWACLHWPKEYGGRGSSPIERVIWQQEEGPFGLLSRMFIIGHGMCGPTMMAFAREEHKRAYLPPLASGEKIWCQLFSEPAGGSDVAGLRTRAEKDGDDWIINGQKIWTSGAHYSDYGILLTRTDPTVPKHKGLTMFFLDMKSPGVEVRPIKQASGASDFNEVYFTNVRIPDHQRLGEVGDGWNVSLTTLMNERSAIGAAVATGFPELFEYCSSLMLDDGPAIEDRAVRSKLANWAVKASGLKYTSMRAISALSKGERPGPENSIGKLVAGSMIQDVATYALDLQGAGGVVSGEDGELAGRFQAMLLRAPGTRVEGGTDEIMRNIIAERVLGLPGDIRVDKDVPFNKIPTKGR
;
A
#
# COMPACT_ATOMS: atom_id res chain seq x y z
N MET A 1 20.37 -11.63 18.09
CA MET A 1 18.94 -11.52 17.76
C MET A 1 18.34 -12.89 17.98
N ASN A 2 17.27 -12.98 18.77
CA ASN A 2 16.45 -14.18 18.85
C ASN A 2 15.27 -13.99 17.89
N PHE A 3 15.02 -14.96 17.03
CA PHE A 3 13.93 -14.93 16.05
C PHE A 3 12.77 -15.86 16.46
N ASP A 4 12.90 -16.52 17.60
CA ASP A 4 11.84 -17.37 18.12
C ASP A 4 10.80 -16.51 18.86
N ASP A 5 9.56 -16.95 18.79
CA ASP A 5 8.48 -16.33 19.55
C ASP A 5 8.76 -16.45 21.06
N THR A 6 8.46 -15.41 21.81
CA THR A 6 8.33 -15.52 23.26
C THR A 6 7.15 -16.44 23.62
N PRO A 7 7.06 -16.98 24.85
CA PRO A 7 5.92 -17.81 25.25
C PRO A 7 4.55 -17.16 25.01
N GLN A 8 4.44 -15.84 25.22
CA GLN A 8 3.21 -15.07 24.97
C GLN A 8 2.91 -14.93 23.48
N GLU A 9 3.94 -14.65 22.66
CA GLU A 9 3.81 -14.57 21.21
C GLU A 9 3.43 -15.93 20.61
N ALA A 10 4.01 -17.03 21.11
CA ALA A 10 3.67 -18.39 20.70
C ALA A 10 2.22 -18.76 21.02
N GLU A 11 1.71 -18.39 22.20
CA GLU A 11 0.31 -18.58 22.59
C GLU A 11 -0.63 -17.78 21.69
N PHE A 12 -0.29 -16.50 21.42
CA PHE A 12 -1.07 -15.67 20.48
C PHE A 12 -1.09 -16.29 19.08
N ARG A 13 0.06 -16.75 18.59
CA ARG A 13 0.18 -17.43 17.28
C ARG A 13 -0.69 -18.68 17.21
N ALA A 14 -0.65 -19.52 18.23
CA ALA A 14 -1.47 -20.73 18.29
C ALA A 14 -2.97 -20.39 18.24
N THR A 15 -3.39 -19.38 18.99
CA THR A 15 -4.78 -18.89 19.00
C THR A 15 -5.20 -18.32 17.64
N ALA A 16 -4.37 -17.48 17.04
CA ALA A 16 -4.61 -16.91 15.72
C ALA A 16 -4.71 -18.00 14.64
N ARG A 17 -3.76 -18.95 14.63
CA ARG A 17 -3.73 -20.08 13.70
C ARG A 17 -4.97 -20.95 13.82
N ALA A 18 -5.37 -21.30 15.03
CA ALA A 18 -6.56 -22.10 15.28
C ALA A 18 -7.83 -21.39 14.78
N TRP A 19 -7.97 -20.10 15.06
CA TRP A 19 -9.11 -19.32 14.62
C TRP A 19 -9.17 -19.18 13.09
N ILE A 20 -8.05 -18.83 12.43
CA ILE A 20 -7.94 -18.75 10.96
C ILE A 20 -8.25 -20.13 10.37
N GLY A 21 -7.66 -21.20 10.90
CA GLY A 21 -7.90 -22.56 10.44
C GLY A 21 -9.37 -23.00 10.49
N ALA A 22 -10.14 -22.51 11.45
CA ALA A 22 -11.57 -22.81 11.56
C ALA A 22 -12.47 -21.89 10.72
N ASN A 23 -12.02 -20.68 10.37
CA ASN A 23 -12.90 -19.63 9.86
C ASN A 23 -12.56 -19.10 8.48
N ALA A 24 -11.32 -19.29 8.00
CA ALA A 24 -10.87 -18.75 6.71
C ALA A 24 -11.63 -19.39 5.53
N PRO A 25 -11.79 -18.64 4.41
CA PRO A 25 -12.49 -19.11 3.23
C PRO A 25 -11.60 -20.06 2.40
N LYS A 26 -11.35 -21.27 2.93
CA LYS A 26 -10.40 -22.28 2.41
C LYS A 26 -10.69 -22.69 0.97
N GLN A 27 -11.95 -22.63 0.53
CA GLN A 27 -12.34 -22.94 -0.84
C GLN A 27 -11.63 -22.06 -1.89
N TYR A 28 -11.10 -20.89 -1.49
CA TYR A 28 -10.39 -19.97 -2.37
C TYR A 28 -8.87 -19.98 -2.17
N GLU A 29 -8.33 -20.79 -1.23
CA GLU A 29 -6.91 -20.75 -0.83
C GLU A 29 -5.98 -21.01 -2.01
N ASP A 30 -6.28 -22.03 -2.85
CA ASP A 30 -5.47 -22.36 -4.02
C ASP A 30 -5.48 -21.26 -5.09
N GLU A 31 -6.64 -20.61 -5.30
CA GLU A 31 -6.74 -19.52 -6.26
C GLU A 31 -6.01 -18.28 -5.76
N LEU A 32 -6.14 -17.95 -4.47
CA LEU A 32 -5.44 -16.84 -3.84
C LEU A 32 -3.91 -17.07 -3.86
N ARG A 33 -3.44 -18.28 -3.61
CA ARG A 33 -2.03 -18.64 -3.68
C ARG A 33 -1.46 -18.53 -5.09
N LYS A 34 -2.25 -18.87 -6.11
CA LYS A 34 -1.87 -18.75 -7.52
C LYS A 34 -1.99 -17.32 -8.05
N SER A 35 -2.70 -16.44 -7.35
CA SER A 35 -2.79 -15.03 -7.70
C SER A 35 -1.44 -14.34 -7.54
N SER A 36 -1.12 -13.45 -8.47
CA SER A 36 0.13 -12.68 -8.46
C SER A 36 -0.13 -11.18 -8.35
N LEU A 37 0.93 -10.42 -8.12
CA LEU A 37 0.90 -8.97 -8.27
C LEU A 37 0.35 -8.60 -9.66
N GLY A 38 -0.79 -7.91 -9.71
CA GLY A 38 -1.43 -7.45 -10.94
C GLY A 38 -2.54 -8.35 -11.48
N ARG A 39 -2.78 -9.51 -10.89
CA ARG A 39 -3.89 -10.39 -11.27
C ARG A 39 -4.46 -11.14 -10.06
N THR A 40 -5.41 -10.51 -9.38
CA THR A 40 -6.14 -11.13 -8.28
C THR A 40 -7.60 -11.34 -8.72
N GLN A 41 -7.93 -12.53 -9.17
CA GLN A 41 -9.28 -12.91 -9.59
C GLN A 41 -9.65 -14.27 -9.01
N LEU A 42 -10.88 -14.42 -8.62
CA LEU A 42 -11.50 -15.70 -8.28
C LEU A 42 -12.39 -16.11 -9.44
N LYS A 43 -12.32 -17.40 -9.84
CA LYS A 43 -13.04 -17.90 -11.04
C LYS A 43 -14.55 -17.77 -10.92
N ASN A 44 -15.10 -18.06 -9.73
CA ASN A 44 -16.53 -18.17 -9.50
C ASN A 44 -17.06 -17.25 -8.40
N ALA A 45 -16.34 -16.19 -8.06
CA ALA A 45 -16.73 -15.25 -7.01
C ALA A 45 -16.19 -13.85 -7.25
N ASN A 46 -16.93 -12.84 -6.78
CA ASN A 46 -16.41 -11.47 -6.71
C ASN A 46 -15.46 -11.35 -5.54
N ILE A 47 -14.19 -11.06 -5.82
CA ILE A 47 -13.15 -10.98 -4.79
C ILE A 47 -13.44 -9.94 -3.72
N LEU A 48 -14.08 -8.81 -4.07
CA LEU A 48 -14.43 -7.75 -3.12
C LEU A 48 -15.49 -8.24 -2.13
N GLU A 49 -16.49 -9.00 -2.60
CA GLU A 49 -17.53 -9.59 -1.73
C GLU A 49 -16.93 -10.63 -0.78
N VAL A 50 -16.05 -11.49 -1.28
CA VAL A 50 -15.32 -12.48 -0.46
C VAL A 50 -14.44 -11.77 0.58
N ALA A 51 -13.75 -10.71 0.18
CA ALA A 51 -12.92 -9.90 1.08
C ALA A 51 -13.76 -9.22 2.17
N LYS A 52 -14.90 -8.62 1.81
CA LYS A 52 -15.83 -8.02 2.78
C LYS A 52 -16.40 -9.04 3.76
N ALA A 53 -16.81 -10.22 3.28
CA ALA A 53 -17.32 -11.29 4.13
C ALA A 53 -16.23 -11.79 5.11
N TRP A 54 -14.98 -11.95 4.64
CA TRP A 54 -13.86 -12.33 5.48
C TRP A 54 -13.51 -11.26 6.51
N GLN A 55 -13.46 -9.98 6.09
CA GLN A 55 -13.17 -8.87 6.99
C GLN A 55 -14.26 -8.70 8.06
N LYS A 56 -15.53 -8.81 7.68
CA LYS A 56 -16.65 -8.80 8.62
C LYS A 56 -16.51 -9.91 9.66
N LYS A 57 -16.22 -11.13 9.23
CA LYS A 57 -16.05 -12.28 10.12
C LYS A 57 -14.90 -12.06 11.12
N LYS A 58 -13.80 -11.45 10.67
CA LYS A 58 -12.70 -11.01 11.56
C LYS A 58 -13.18 -9.96 12.55
N ALA A 59 -13.95 -8.97 12.11
CA ALA A 59 -14.45 -7.91 12.97
C ALA A 59 -15.40 -8.43 14.05
N ASP A 60 -16.35 -9.28 13.67
CA ASP A 60 -17.32 -9.89 14.58
C ASP A 60 -16.62 -10.73 15.68
N ALA A 61 -15.44 -11.27 15.40
CA ALA A 61 -14.65 -12.06 16.34
C ALA A 61 -13.49 -11.27 17.01
N GLY A 62 -13.39 -9.95 16.79
CA GLY A 62 -12.36 -9.10 17.38
C GLY A 62 -10.97 -9.29 16.78
N TRP A 63 -10.85 -9.78 15.53
CA TRP A 63 -9.61 -9.96 14.79
C TRP A 63 -9.35 -8.91 13.71
N ALA A 64 -10.26 -7.95 13.53
CA ALA A 64 -10.04 -6.83 12.63
C ALA A 64 -9.19 -5.74 13.27
N CYS A 65 -8.38 -5.04 12.46
CA CYS A 65 -7.62 -3.86 12.87
C CYS A 65 -6.94 -4.00 14.25
N LEU A 66 -6.27 -5.12 14.48
CA LEU A 66 -5.78 -5.60 15.80
C LEU A 66 -5.14 -4.51 16.68
N HIS A 67 -4.36 -3.62 16.08
CA HIS A 67 -3.63 -2.55 16.79
C HIS A 67 -4.47 -1.29 17.08
N TRP A 68 -5.71 -1.21 16.57
CA TRP A 68 -6.59 -0.07 16.86
C TRP A 68 -7.19 -0.18 18.26
N PRO A 69 -7.57 0.95 18.88
CA PRO A 69 -8.35 0.96 20.11
C PRO A 69 -9.66 0.16 19.96
N LYS A 70 -10.08 -0.45 21.07
CA LYS A 70 -11.29 -1.29 21.08
C LYS A 70 -12.55 -0.50 20.73
N GLU A 71 -12.65 0.74 21.19
CA GLU A 71 -13.77 1.65 20.91
C GLU A 71 -13.95 1.96 19.41
N TYR A 72 -12.93 1.72 18.59
CA TYR A 72 -12.96 1.96 17.14
C TYR A 72 -12.94 0.64 16.32
N GLY A 73 -13.24 -0.49 16.96
CA GLY A 73 -13.34 -1.78 16.29
C GLY A 73 -12.02 -2.57 16.21
N GLY A 74 -10.99 -2.14 16.93
CA GLY A 74 -9.74 -2.88 17.08
C GLY A 74 -9.72 -3.78 18.30
N ARG A 75 -8.52 -4.32 18.62
CA ARG A 75 -8.27 -5.18 19.77
C ARG A 75 -7.31 -4.55 20.80
N GLY A 76 -6.61 -3.47 20.43
CA GLY A 76 -5.56 -2.88 21.25
C GLY A 76 -4.30 -3.76 21.33
N SER A 77 -4.10 -4.61 20.32
CA SER A 77 -2.97 -5.54 20.23
C SER A 77 -1.64 -4.82 20.03
N SER A 78 -0.58 -5.43 20.50
CA SER A 78 0.79 -4.97 20.28
C SER A 78 1.19 -5.03 18.81
N PRO A 79 2.19 -4.25 18.38
CA PRO A 79 2.68 -4.30 17.00
C PRO A 79 3.18 -5.70 16.58
N ILE A 80 3.76 -6.47 17.51
CA ILE A 80 4.25 -7.81 17.20
C ILE A 80 3.10 -8.80 17.00
N GLU A 81 2.01 -8.71 17.78
CA GLU A 81 0.82 -9.54 17.57
C GLU A 81 0.20 -9.28 16.18
N ARG A 82 0.22 -8.03 15.70
CA ARG A 82 -0.19 -7.71 14.32
C ARG A 82 0.68 -8.43 13.29
N VAL A 83 2.00 -8.46 13.49
CA VAL A 83 2.93 -9.17 12.59
C VAL A 83 2.66 -10.66 12.59
N ILE A 84 2.48 -11.25 13.77
CA ILE A 84 2.14 -12.68 13.93
C ILE A 84 0.83 -13.00 13.19
N TRP A 85 -0.20 -12.17 13.38
CA TRP A 85 -1.46 -12.33 12.66
C TRP A 85 -1.27 -12.31 11.14
N GLN A 86 -0.51 -11.34 10.62
CA GLN A 86 -0.25 -11.23 9.19
C GLN A 86 0.50 -12.45 8.61
N GLN A 87 1.40 -13.05 9.40
CA GLN A 87 2.08 -14.28 9.03
C GLN A 87 1.10 -15.45 8.94
N GLU A 88 0.24 -15.62 9.93
CA GLU A 88 -0.75 -16.71 9.96
C GLU A 88 -1.87 -16.51 8.91
N GLU A 89 -2.29 -15.27 8.65
CA GLU A 89 -3.27 -14.92 7.62
C GLU A 89 -2.66 -14.97 6.19
N GLY A 90 -1.36 -15.17 6.04
CA GLY A 90 -0.63 -15.09 4.77
C GLY A 90 -1.33 -15.71 3.57
N PRO A 91 -1.86 -16.96 3.63
CA PRO A 91 -2.58 -17.58 2.52
C PRO A 91 -3.81 -16.80 2.02
N PHE A 92 -4.44 -16.01 2.92
CA PHE A 92 -5.63 -15.19 2.66
C PHE A 92 -5.32 -13.69 2.60
N GLY A 93 -4.05 -13.31 2.69
CA GLY A 93 -3.59 -11.92 2.78
C GLY A 93 -4.05 -11.03 1.62
N LEU A 94 -4.29 -11.60 0.43
CA LEU A 94 -4.81 -10.86 -0.72
C LEU A 94 -6.22 -10.30 -0.47
N LEU A 95 -7.06 -10.98 0.30
CA LEU A 95 -8.39 -10.47 0.68
C LEU A 95 -8.27 -9.24 1.58
N SER A 96 -7.31 -9.25 2.50
CA SER A 96 -7.05 -8.12 3.42
C SER A 96 -6.46 -6.90 2.71
N ARG A 97 -5.81 -7.07 1.54
CA ARG A 97 -5.27 -5.97 0.74
C ARG A 97 -6.31 -4.98 0.24
N MET A 98 -7.57 -5.41 0.05
CA MET A 98 -8.68 -4.54 -0.35
C MET A 98 -8.93 -3.40 0.66
N PHE A 99 -8.53 -3.59 1.92
CA PHE A 99 -8.75 -2.66 3.02
C PHE A 99 -7.47 -1.93 3.47
N ILE A 100 -6.32 -2.22 2.86
CA ILE A 100 -5.02 -1.76 3.37
C ILE A 100 -4.93 -0.23 3.47
N ILE A 101 -5.50 0.50 2.50
CA ILE A 101 -5.51 1.97 2.49
C ILE A 101 -6.39 2.49 3.62
N GLY A 102 -7.60 1.95 3.74
CA GLY A 102 -8.50 2.31 4.82
C GLY A 102 -7.92 2.02 6.21
N HIS A 103 -7.49 0.78 6.44
CA HIS A 103 -7.02 0.32 7.75
C HIS A 103 -5.61 0.83 8.10
N GLY A 104 -4.73 0.93 7.12
CA GLY A 104 -3.32 1.28 7.34
C GLY A 104 -3.01 2.77 7.23
N MET A 105 -3.86 3.57 6.59
CA MET A 105 -3.60 4.96 6.27
C MET A 105 -4.73 5.87 6.73
N CYS A 106 -5.95 5.70 6.19
CA CYS A 106 -7.09 6.56 6.50
C CYS A 106 -7.51 6.47 7.98
N GLY A 107 -7.66 5.25 8.50
CA GLY A 107 -8.04 5.03 9.90
C GLY A 107 -7.09 5.66 10.90
N PRO A 108 -5.76 5.40 10.85
CA PRO A 108 -4.80 6.07 11.72
C PRO A 108 -4.82 7.60 11.60
N THR A 109 -5.04 8.13 10.41
CA THR A 109 -5.17 9.59 10.20
C THR A 109 -6.45 10.12 10.83
N MET A 110 -7.56 9.43 10.67
CA MET A 110 -8.83 9.77 11.32
C MET A 110 -8.71 9.71 12.85
N MET A 111 -8.06 8.68 13.41
CA MET A 111 -7.85 8.56 14.85
C MET A 111 -7.03 9.71 15.43
N ALA A 112 -6.05 10.21 14.67
CA ALA A 112 -5.19 11.29 15.11
C ALA A 112 -5.84 12.69 15.01
N PHE A 113 -6.67 12.94 13.99
CA PHE A 113 -7.06 14.31 13.62
C PHE A 113 -8.55 14.55 13.48
N ALA A 114 -9.40 13.52 13.40
CA ALA A 114 -10.84 13.71 13.31
C ALA A 114 -11.46 14.08 14.68
N ARG A 115 -12.63 14.71 14.64
CA ARG A 115 -13.47 14.92 15.82
C ARG A 115 -13.94 13.57 16.39
N GLU A 116 -14.16 13.50 17.70
CA GLU A 116 -14.52 12.25 18.36
C GLU A 116 -15.83 11.65 17.83
N GLU A 117 -16.80 12.50 17.50
CA GLU A 117 -18.06 12.07 16.87
C GLU A 117 -17.82 11.33 15.54
N HIS A 118 -16.87 11.82 14.72
CA HIS A 118 -16.52 11.18 13.46
C HIS A 118 -15.74 9.88 13.67
N LYS A 119 -14.83 9.83 14.64
CA LYS A 119 -14.13 8.58 14.98
C LYS A 119 -15.12 7.48 15.30
N ARG A 120 -16.08 7.76 16.17
CA ARG A 120 -17.12 6.80 16.58
C ARG A 120 -18.06 6.40 15.44
N ALA A 121 -18.36 7.32 14.53
CA ALA A 121 -19.26 7.05 13.41
C ALA A 121 -18.61 6.29 12.27
N TYR A 122 -17.32 6.58 11.94
CA TYR A 122 -16.69 6.12 10.71
C TYR A 122 -15.66 5.01 10.92
N LEU A 123 -14.98 4.93 12.08
CA LEU A 123 -13.92 3.93 12.28
C LEU A 123 -14.45 2.50 12.43
N PRO A 124 -15.55 2.21 13.17
CA PRO A 124 -16.07 0.85 13.26
C PRO A 124 -16.52 0.26 11.92
N PRO A 125 -17.31 0.99 11.06
CA PRO A 125 -17.63 0.50 9.73
C PRO A 125 -16.43 0.32 8.81
N LEU A 126 -15.39 1.16 8.98
CA LEU A 126 -14.11 0.99 8.28
C LEU A 126 -13.40 -0.28 8.76
N ALA A 127 -13.28 -0.51 10.07
CA ALA A 127 -12.61 -1.69 10.63
C ALA A 127 -13.27 -3.00 10.20
N SER A 128 -14.61 -3.02 10.13
CA SER A 128 -15.39 -4.20 9.70
C SER A 128 -15.35 -4.46 8.19
N GLY A 129 -14.86 -3.51 7.38
CA GLY A 129 -14.90 -3.57 5.92
C GLY A 129 -16.30 -3.30 5.33
N GLU A 130 -17.27 -2.88 6.13
CA GLU A 130 -18.55 -2.40 5.64
C GLU A 130 -18.37 -1.18 4.73
N LYS A 131 -17.53 -0.24 5.17
CA LYS A 131 -17.14 0.96 4.41
C LYS A 131 -15.68 0.90 4.01
N ILE A 132 -15.40 1.15 2.74
CA ILE A 132 -14.06 1.17 2.19
C ILE A 132 -13.63 2.61 1.96
N TRP A 133 -12.35 2.89 2.24
CA TRP A 133 -11.78 4.22 2.14
C TRP A 133 -10.58 4.25 1.20
N CYS A 134 -10.44 5.34 0.45
CA CYS A 134 -9.30 5.62 -0.43
C CYS A 134 -8.52 6.86 0.00
N GLN A 135 -7.32 7.03 -0.58
CA GLN A 135 -6.42 8.15 -0.34
C GLN A 135 -6.30 8.99 -1.61
N LEU A 136 -6.67 10.28 -1.52
CA LEU A 136 -6.77 11.23 -2.62
C LEU A 136 -5.66 12.28 -2.50
N PHE A 137 -4.42 11.89 -2.86
CA PHE A 137 -3.22 12.73 -2.69
C PHE A 137 -2.63 13.17 -4.02
N SER A 138 -2.14 12.21 -4.82
CA SER A 138 -1.42 12.47 -6.07
C SER A 138 -2.27 13.20 -7.11
N GLU A 139 -1.64 14.06 -7.90
CA GLU A 139 -2.24 14.78 -9.01
C GLU A 139 -1.46 14.54 -10.30
N PRO A 140 -2.02 14.78 -11.49
CA PRO A 140 -1.30 14.63 -12.75
C PRO A 140 0.01 15.42 -12.80
N ALA A 141 0.09 16.55 -12.10
CA ALA A 141 1.28 17.38 -12.04
C ALA A 141 2.33 16.94 -11.02
N GLY A 142 2.00 16.04 -10.08
CA GLY A 142 2.95 15.63 -9.05
C GLY A 142 2.45 14.53 -8.12
N GLY A 143 3.28 13.49 -7.95
CA GLY A 143 3.13 12.43 -6.97
C GLY A 143 4.20 12.51 -5.88
N SER A 144 5.50 12.54 -6.25
CA SER A 144 6.60 12.69 -5.28
C SER A 144 6.61 14.04 -4.59
N ASP A 145 6.30 15.13 -5.30
CA ASP A 145 6.07 16.45 -4.70
C ASP A 145 4.58 16.63 -4.32
N VAL A 146 4.12 15.87 -3.35
CA VAL A 146 2.73 15.96 -2.84
C VAL A 146 2.40 17.39 -2.41
N ALA A 147 3.36 18.12 -1.83
CA ALA A 147 3.13 19.51 -1.42
C ALA A 147 2.90 20.46 -2.60
N GLY A 148 3.21 20.04 -3.83
CA GLY A 148 2.95 20.80 -5.06
C GLY A 148 1.53 20.70 -5.61
N LEU A 149 0.62 20.02 -4.91
CA LEU A 149 -0.76 19.80 -5.33
C LEU A 149 -1.55 21.09 -5.57
N ARG A 150 -2.56 21.03 -6.45
CA ARG A 150 -3.35 22.18 -6.96
C ARG A 150 -4.86 22.06 -6.74
N THR A 151 -5.37 20.87 -6.38
CA THR A 151 -6.78 20.73 -5.99
C THR A 151 -7.07 21.74 -4.89
N ARG A 152 -7.93 22.73 -5.18
CA ARG A 152 -8.22 23.84 -4.29
C ARG A 152 -9.43 23.55 -3.42
N ALA A 153 -9.43 24.14 -2.24
CA ALA A 153 -10.58 24.24 -1.35
C ALA A 153 -10.78 25.70 -0.98
N GLU A 154 -11.94 26.24 -1.32
CA GLU A 154 -12.32 27.62 -1.08
C GLU A 154 -13.44 27.66 -0.05
N LYS A 155 -13.30 28.50 0.99
CA LYS A 155 -14.27 28.60 2.07
C LYS A 155 -15.56 29.27 1.57
N ASP A 156 -16.72 28.67 1.88
CA ASP A 156 -18.05 29.20 1.57
C ASP A 156 -18.99 28.96 2.77
N GLY A 157 -19.12 29.97 3.61
CA GLY A 157 -19.86 29.85 4.87
C GLY A 157 -19.23 28.78 5.79
N ASP A 158 -20.02 27.80 6.19
CA ASP A 158 -19.58 26.67 7.02
C ASP A 158 -19.02 25.50 6.21
N ASP A 159 -19.01 25.63 4.88
CA ASP A 159 -18.53 24.59 3.97
C ASP A 159 -17.25 25.00 3.24
N TRP A 160 -16.70 24.05 2.51
CA TRP A 160 -15.61 24.21 1.55
C TRP A 160 -16.02 23.74 0.19
N ILE A 161 -15.70 24.53 -0.86
CA ILE A 161 -15.94 24.16 -2.26
C ILE A 161 -14.65 23.63 -2.86
N ILE A 162 -14.68 22.37 -3.30
CA ILE A 162 -13.51 21.67 -3.81
C ILE A 162 -13.57 21.61 -5.34
N ASN A 163 -12.45 22.00 -5.97
CA ASN A 163 -12.24 21.89 -7.41
C ASN A 163 -10.85 21.36 -7.72
N GLY A 164 -10.74 20.38 -8.60
CA GLY A 164 -9.46 19.79 -9.00
C GLY A 164 -9.55 18.36 -9.46
N GLN A 165 -8.40 17.69 -9.49
CA GLN A 165 -8.29 16.31 -9.94
C GLN A 165 -7.24 15.57 -9.11
N LYS A 166 -7.55 14.33 -8.75
CA LYS A 166 -6.59 13.37 -8.20
C LYS A 166 -6.39 12.21 -9.17
N ILE A 167 -5.23 11.57 -9.11
CA ILE A 167 -4.87 10.45 -9.99
C ILE A 167 -4.17 9.35 -9.19
N TRP A 168 -4.11 8.16 -9.75
CA TRP A 168 -3.51 6.97 -9.14
C TRP A 168 -4.20 6.56 -7.83
N THR A 169 -5.47 6.93 -7.66
CA THR A 169 -6.24 6.60 -6.47
C THR A 169 -6.65 5.14 -6.51
N SER A 170 -5.98 4.33 -5.68
CA SER A 170 -6.26 2.89 -5.59
C SER A 170 -7.66 2.65 -5.06
N GLY A 171 -8.44 1.84 -5.77
CA GLY A 171 -9.75 1.38 -5.35
C GLY A 171 -10.84 2.43 -5.23
N ALA A 172 -10.66 3.66 -5.75
CA ALA A 172 -11.66 4.72 -5.64
C ALA A 172 -13.03 4.33 -6.21
N HIS A 173 -13.07 3.48 -7.24
CA HIS A 173 -14.30 3.05 -7.89
C HIS A 173 -15.20 2.13 -7.03
N TYR A 174 -14.67 1.56 -5.94
CA TYR A 174 -15.44 0.81 -4.95
C TYR A 174 -15.35 1.39 -3.54
N SER A 175 -14.70 2.54 -3.35
CA SER A 175 -14.61 3.22 -2.06
C SER A 175 -15.85 4.01 -1.73
N ASP A 176 -16.27 3.98 -0.47
CA ASP A 176 -17.37 4.78 0.06
C ASP A 176 -16.90 6.18 0.46
N TYR A 177 -15.70 6.28 1.06
CA TYR A 177 -15.11 7.53 1.55
C TYR A 177 -13.67 7.70 1.10
N GLY A 178 -13.15 8.92 1.20
CA GLY A 178 -11.74 9.21 0.95
C GLY A 178 -11.19 10.29 1.86
N ILE A 179 -9.88 10.22 2.17
CA ILE A 179 -9.15 11.36 2.74
C ILE A 179 -8.56 12.17 1.60
N LEU A 180 -8.84 13.46 1.57
CA LEU A 180 -8.51 14.36 0.49
C LEU A 180 -7.59 15.48 0.95
N LEU A 181 -6.41 15.57 0.36
CA LEU A 181 -5.47 16.68 0.58
C LEU A 181 -5.70 17.78 -0.47
N THR A 182 -5.91 19.00 0.00
CA THR A 182 -6.23 20.17 -0.83
C THR A 182 -5.33 21.35 -0.54
N ARG A 183 -5.35 22.35 -1.42
CA ARG A 183 -4.74 23.66 -1.22
C ARG A 183 -5.79 24.69 -0.81
N THR A 184 -5.65 25.23 0.38
CA THR A 184 -6.52 26.28 0.92
C THR A 184 -5.89 27.68 0.81
N ASP A 185 -4.54 27.77 0.84
CA ASP A 185 -3.83 29.05 0.69
C ASP A 185 -2.63 28.91 -0.26
N PRO A 186 -2.69 29.50 -1.49
CA PRO A 186 -1.56 29.52 -2.40
C PRO A 186 -0.55 30.66 -2.14
N THR A 187 -0.81 31.57 -1.20
CA THR A 187 0.02 32.75 -0.94
C THR A 187 1.15 32.52 0.05
N VAL A 188 1.16 31.34 0.70
CA VAL A 188 2.19 30.90 1.64
C VAL A 188 3.07 29.80 0.99
N PRO A 189 4.22 29.44 1.62
CA PRO A 189 5.02 28.30 1.14
C PRO A 189 4.21 27.01 1.00
N LYS A 190 4.53 26.21 -0.01
CA LYS A 190 3.70 25.08 -0.48
C LYS A 190 3.23 24.12 0.61
N HIS A 191 4.04 23.90 1.66
CA HIS A 191 3.70 22.99 2.77
C HIS A 191 2.74 23.63 3.80
N LYS A 192 2.66 24.96 3.85
CA LYS A 192 1.84 25.69 4.85
C LYS A 192 0.42 26.01 4.40
N GLY A 193 0.14 25.88 3.09
CA GLY A 193 -1.15 26.21 2.51
C GLY A 193 -2.04 24.99 2.22
N LEU A 194 -1.82 23.87 2.90
CA LEU A 194 -2.55 22.63 2.68
C LEU A 194 -3.53 22.34 3.81
N THR A 195 -4.68 21.78 3.47
CA THR A 195 -5.69 21.32 4.43
C THR A 195 -6.21 19.95 3.99
N MET A 196 -6.46 19.07 4.95
CA MET A 196 -7.00 17.74 4.68
C MET A 196 -8.45 17.65 5.12
N PHE A 197 -9.25 16.95 4.31
CA PHE A 197 -10.64 16.63 4.57
C PHE A 197 -10.90 15.14 4.39
N PHE A 198 -11.99 14.64 4.92
CA PHE A 198 -12.59 13.39 4.43
C PHE A 198 -13.92 13.71 3.76
N LEU A 199 -14.31 12.88 2.79
CA LEU A 199 -15.55 13.08 2.04
C LEU A 199 -16.19 11.75 1.65
N ASP A 200 -17.49 11.79 1.40
CA ASP A 200 -18.23 10.71 0.75
C ASP A 200 -17.88 10.72 -0.76
N MET A 201 -17.41 9.60 -1.29
CA MET A 201 -17.05 9.46 -2.71
C MET A 201 -18.26 9.54 -3.66
N LYS A 202 -19.49 9.50 -3.12
CA LYS A 202 -20.74 9.67 -3.86
C LYS A 202 -21.31 11.10 -3.79
N SER A 203 -20.58 12.04 -3.19
CA SER A 203 -21.00 13.44 -3.13
C SER A 203 -21.21 14.03 -4.53
N PRO A 204 -22.22 14.87 -4.73
CA PRO A 204 -22.40 15.57 -6.00
C PRO A 204 -21.11 16.30 -6.43
N GLY A 205 -20.73 16.13 -7.71
CA GLY A 205 -19.52 16.71 -8.28
C GLY A 205 -18.26 15.84 -8.15
N VAL A 206 -18.31 14.69 -7.48
CA VAL A 206 -17.24 13.68 -7.50
C VAL A 206 -17.48 12.74 -8.67
N GLU A 207 -16.48 12.63 -9.55
CA GLU A 207 -16.49 11.68 -10.67
C GLU A 207 -15.24 10.80 -10.61
N VAL A 208 -15.43 9.48 -10.64
CA VAL A 208 -14.35 8.48 -10.59
C VAL A 208 -14.25 7.79 -11.93
N ARG A 209 -13.03 7.80 -12.51
CA ARG A 209 -12.72 7.14 -13.78
C ARG A 209 -11.61 6.13 -13.61
N PRO A 210 -11.88 4.82 -13.77
CA PRO A 210 -10.85 3.79 -13.72
C PRO A 210 -9.81 3.96 -14.84
N ILE A 211 -8.53 3.77 -14.49
CA ILE A 211 -7.40 3.82 -15.42
C ILE A 211 -7.08 2.39 -15.86
N LYS A 212 -7.18 2.11 -17.16
CA LYS A 212 -6.73 0.84 -17.71
C LYS A 212 -5.21 0.76 -17.72
N GLN A 213 -4.65 -0.16 -16.97
CA GLN A 213 -3.22 -0.39 -16.85
C GLN A 213 -2.70 -1.32 -17.94
N ALA A 214 -1.38 -1.31 -18.19
CA ALA A 214 -0.73 -2.22 -19.14
C ALA A 214 -0.96 -3.70 -18.80
N SER A 215 -1.12 -4.03 -17.52
CA SER A 215 -1.46 -5.38 -17.06
C SER A 215 -2.89 -5.83 -17.40
N GLY A 216 -3.74 -4.93 -17.92
CA GLY A 216 -5.17 -5.15 -18.14
C GLY A 216 -6.05 -4.90 -16.91
N ALA A 217 -5.46 -4.71 -15.72
CA ALA A 217 -6.17 -4.33 -14.50
C ALA A 217 -6.62 -2.86 -14.55
N SER A 218 -7.50 -2.46 -13.63
CA SER A 218 -8.00 -1.08 -13.45
C SER A 218 -8.11 -0.73 -11.96
N ASP A 219 -7.05 -1.01 -11.21
CA ASP A 219 -7.01 -0.79 -9.76
C ASP A 219 -6.88 0.69 -9.38
N PHE A 220 -6.30 1.49 -10.27
CA PHE A 220 -6.10 2.93 -10.10
C PHE A 220 -7.17 3.74 -10.80
N ASN A 221 -7.43 4.94 -10.27
CA ASN A 221 -8.46 5.82 -10.79
C ASN A 221 -7.98 7.26 -10.86
N GLU A 222 -8.54 8.01 -11.83
CA GLU A 222 -8.66 9.45 -11.77
C GLU A 222 -9.92 9.81 -10.98
N VAL A 223 -9.85 10.87 -10.19
CA VAL A 223 -10.99 11.38 -9.43
C VAL A 223 -11.07 12.89 -9.66
N TYR A 224 -12.18 13.34 -10.23
CA TYR A 224 -12.46 14.74 -10.53
C TYR A 224 -13.39 15.32 -9.48
N PHE A 225 -13.15 16.57 -9.12
CA PHE A 225 -13.95 17.34 -8.20
C PHE A 225 -14.43 18.61 -8.90
N THR A 226 -15.75 18.76 -9.04
CA THR A 226 -16.38 19.93 -9.66
C THR A 226 -17.38 20.51 -8.67
N ASN A 227 -16.99 21.60 -8.01
CA ASN A 227 -17.79 22.31 -6.98
C ASN A 227 -18.30 21.36 -5.89
N VAL A 228 -17.48 20.37 -5.48
CA VAL A 228 -17.84 19.45 -4.40
C VAL A 228 -17.89 20.20 -3.09
N ARG A 229 -19.01 20.12 -2.39
CA ARG A 229 -19.22 20.80 -1.12
C ARG A 229 -18.89 19.85 0.05
N ILE A 230 -17.98 20.27 0.92
CA ILE A 230 -17.56 19.52 2.12
C ILE A 230 -17.77 20.41 3.34
N PRO A 231 -18.55 19.97 4.36
CA PRO A 231 -18.70 20.70 5.61
C PRO A 231 -17.38 20.85 6.38
N ASP A 232 -17.16 22.00 7.03
CA ASP A 232 -15.91 22.27 7.77
C ASP A 232 -15.64 21.24 8.88
N HIS A 233 -16.68 20.65 9.46
CA HIS A 233 -16.51 19.64 10.49
C HIS A 233 -15.87 18.34 9.96
N GLN A 234 -15.85 18.09 8.64
CA GLN A 234 -15.14 16.99 8.00
C GLN A 234 -13.66 17.28 7.73
N ARG A 235 -13.14 18.39 8.20
CA ARG A 235 -11.71 18.73 8.15
C ARG A 235 -10.92 17.90 9.17
N LEU A 236 -9.75 17.44 8.74
CA LEU A 236 -8.81 16.69 9.56
C LEU A 236 -7.64 17.62 9.94
N GLY A 237 -7.54 17.92 11.23
CA GLY A 237 -6.58 18.93 11.75
C GLY A 237 -7.02 20.37 11.48
N GLU A 238 -6.10 21.35 11.63
CA GLU A 238 -6.38 22.76 11.43
C GLU A 238 -6.22 23.19 9.97
N VAL A 239 -6.82 24.35 9.59
CA VAL A 239 -6.59 24.96 8.27
C VAL A 239 -5.10 25.31 8.14
N GLY A 240 -4.49 24.89 7.05
CA GLY A 240 -3.05 25.07 6.81
C GLY A 240 -2.16 23.96 7.38
N ASP A 241 -2.69 23.05 8.20
CA ASP A 241 -1.92 21.95 8.81
C ASP A 241 -1.95 20.64 8.00
N GLY A 242 -2.54 20.65 6.81
CA GLY A 242 -2.70 19.45 5.96
C GLY A 242 -1.40 18.73 5.64
N TRP A 243 -0.26 19.43 5.64
CA TRP A 243 1.04 18.79 5.47
C TRP A 243 1.40 17.88 6.65
N ASN A 244 1.23 18.35 7.88
CA ASN A 244 1.48 17.55 9.08
C ASN A 244 0.52 16.34 9.14
N VAL A 245 -0.76 16.54 8.83
CA VAL A 245 -1.75 15.46 8.71
C VAL A 245 -1.32 14.44 7.66
N SER A 246 -0.86 14.88 6.47
CA SER A 246 -0.41 13.99 5.40
C SER A 246 0.86 13.23 5.78
N LEU A 247 1.79 13.80 6.54
CA LEU A 247 2.96 13.09 7.04
C LEU A 247 2.57 11.91 7.93
N THR A 248 1.55 12.05 8.77
CA THR A 248 1.00 10.94 9.57
C THR A 248 0.48 9.82 8.65
N THR A 249 -0.28 10.16 7.61
CA THR A 249 -0.77 9.19 6.61
C THR A 249 0.39 8.46 5.92
N LEU A 250 1.38 9.21 5.41
CA LEU A 250 2.54 8.67 4.68
C LEU A 250 3.46 7.82 5.56
N MET A 251 3.60 8.13 6.85
CA MET A 251 4.35 7.29 7.79
C MET A 251 3.66 5.96 8.02
N ASN A 252 2.35 5.95 8.17
CA ASN A 252 1.55 4.73 8.29
C ASN A 252 1.56 3.90 6.99
N GLU A 253 1.53 4.54 5.82
CA GLU A 253 1.68 3.90 4.51
C GLU A 253 2.96 3.07 4.42
N ARG A 254 4.11 3.65 4.79
CA ARG A 254 5.39 2.94 4.79
C ARG A 254 5.39 1.73 5.72
N SER A 255 4.74 1.84 6.87
CA SER A 255 4.61 0.74 7.82
C SER A 255 3.66 -0.36 7.31
N ALA A 256 2.62 0.00 6.57
CA ALA A 256 1.65 -0.94 6.03
C ALA A 256 2.17 -1.68 4.80
N ILE A 257 2.85 -0.97 3.88
CA ILE A 257 3.35 -1.52 2.60
C ILE A 257 4.73 -2.17 2.79
N GLY A 258 5.59 -1.63 3.65
CA GLY A 258 6.98 -2.06 3.78
C GLY A 258 7.20 -3.42 4.41
N ALA A 259 6.20 -4.01 5.07
CA ALA A 259 6.36 -5.25 5.84
C ALA A 259 6.39 -6.53 4.99
N ALA A 260 5.92 -6.51 3.75
CA ALA A 260 5.83 -7.70 2.90
C ALA A 260 5.83 -7.35 1.40
N VAL A 261 6.93 -6.82 0.89
CA VAL A 261 7.06 -6.68 -0.57
C VAL A 261 7.49 -8.04 -1.12
N ALA A 262 6.60 -8.68 -1.89
CA ALA A 262 6.93 -9.89 -2.65
C ALA A 262 8.13 -9.61 -3.57
N THR A 263 9.05 -10.55 -3.67
CA THR A 263 10.25 -10.42 -4.51
C THR A 263 10.16 -11.19 -5.83
N GLY A 264 9.16 -12.08 -5.94
CA GLY A 264 9.03 -13.00 -7.06
C GLY A 264 10.07 -14.14 -7.06
N PHE A 265 11.03 -14.11 -6.14
CA PHE A 265 12.10 -15.11 -6.08
C PHE A 265 11.60 -16.53 -5.73
N PRO A 266 10.71 -16.73 -4.75
CA PRO A 266 10.18 -18.07 -4.47
C PRO A 266 9.50 -18.70 -5.69
N GLU A 267 8.72 -17.93 -6.42
CA GLU A 267 8.02 -18.37 -7.63
C GLU A 267 8.99 -18.72 -8.75
N LEU A 268 10.03 -17.91 -8.95
CA LEU A 268 11.07 -18.22 -9.94
C LEU A 268 11.86 -19.46 -9.56
N PHE A 269 12.21 -19.63 -8.28
CA PHE A 269 12.92 -20.82 -7.81
C PHE A 269 12.10 -22.10 -8.03
N GLU A 270 10.81 -22.07 -7.68
CA GLU A 270 9.88 -23.17 -7.95
C GLU A 270 9.81 -23.48 -9.44
N TYR A 271 9.69 -22.45 -10.28
CA TYR A 271 9.67 -22.59 -11.74
C TYR A 271 10.95 -23.24 -12.26
N CYS A 272 12.12 -22.73 -11.90
CA CYS A 272 13.40 -23.29 -12.35
C CYS A 272 13.65 -24.72 -11.85
N SER A 273 13.03 -25.11 -10.72
CA SER A 273 13.15 -26.47 -10.18
C SER A 273 12.44 -27.53 -11.04
N SER A 274 11.46 -27.13 -11.84
CA SER A 274 10.69 -27.99 -12.72
C SER A 274 10.95 -27.78 -14.22
N LEU A 275 11.63 -26.68 -14.58
CA LEU A 275 11.90 -26.33 -15.98
C LEU A 275 13.00 -27.21 -16.55
N MET A 276 12.76 -27.75 -17.77
CA MET A 276 13.77 -28.43 -18.60
C MET A 276 14.23 -27.47 -19.69
N LEU A 277 15.52 -27.24 -19.79
CA LEU A 277 16.20 -26.60 -20.92
C LEU A 277 16.69 -27.65 -21.90
N ASP A 278 17.19 -27.25 -23.08
CA ASP A 278 17.68 -28.13 -24.12
C ASP A 278 18.81 -29.05 -23.59
N ASP A 279 19.66 -28.54 -22.71
CA ASP A 279 20.82 -29.24 -22.15
C ASP A 279 20.56 -29.91 -20.78
N GLY A 280 19.30 -29.92 -20.28
CA GLY A 280 18.92 -30.58 -19.02
C GLY A 280 18.13 -29.66 -18.06
N PRO A 281 18.01 -30.07 -16.78
CA PRO A 281 17.23 -29.28 -15.79
C PRO A 281 17.78 -27.88 -15.60
N ALA A 282 16.92 -26.85 -15.66
CA ALA A 282 17.32 -25.45 -15.49
C ALA A 282 18.06 -25.20 -14.16
N ILE A 283 17.65 -25.91 -13.09
CA ILE A 283 18.30 -25.79 -11.77
C ILE A 283 19.74 -26.29 -11.76
N GLU A 284 20.17 -27.06 -12.74
CA GLU A 284 21.56 -27.56 -12.89
C GLU A 284 22.41 -26.67 -13.80
N ASP A 285 21.78 -25.81 -14.62
CA ASP A 285 22.51 -24.87 -15.46
C ASP A 285 23.26 -23.83 -14.63
N ARG A 286 24.53 -23.58 -14.99
CA ARG A 286 25.41 -22.67 -14.23
C ARG A 286 24.95 -21.20 -14.24
N ALA A 287 24.42 -20.73 -15.37
CA ALA A 287 23.96 -19.35 -15.50
C ALA A 287 22.68 -19.13 -14.69
N VAL A 288 21.74 -20.06 -14.77
CA VAL A 288 20.51 -20.06 -13.94
C VAL A 288 20.86 -20.09 -12.47
N ARG A 289 21.72 -21.01 -12.03
CA ARG A 289 22.15 -21.11 -10.62
C ARG A 289 22.79 -19.81 -10.12
N SER A 290 23.66 -19.19 -10.93
CA SER A 290 24.30 -17.92 -10.56
C SER A 290 23.29 -16.80 -10.36
N LYS A 291 22.28 -16.71 -11.22
CA LYS A 291 21.18 -15.73 -11.09
C LYS A 291 20.34 -16.01 -9.84
N LEU A 292 19.91 -17.26 -9.64
CA LEU A 292 19.14 -17.66 -8.47
C LEU A 292 19.91 -17.39 -7.17
N ALA A 293 21.22 -17.69 -7.10
CA ALA A 293 22.04 -17.42 -5.94
C ALA A 293 22.08 -15.92 -5.61
N ASN A 294 22.20 -15.04 -6.62
CA ASN A 294 22.20 -13.60 -6.43
C ASN A 294 20.87 -13.11 -5.82
N TRP A 295 19.73 -13.57 -6.36
CA TRP A 295 18.42 -13.21 -5.81
C TRP A 295 18.15 -13.84 -4.44
N ALA A 296 18.64 -15.06 -4.19
CA ALA A 296 18.57 -15.68 -2.86
C ALA A 296 19.28 -14.83 -1.79
N VAL A 297 20.47 -14.28 -2.11
CA VAL A 297 21.20 -13.37 -1.22
C VAL A 297 20.40 -12.09 -0.96
N LYS A 298 19.84 -11.48 -2.01
CA LYS A 298 18.99 -10.28 -1.86
C LYS A 298 17.75 -10.58 -1.04
N ALA A 299 17.02 -11.66 -1.33
CA ALA A 299 15.83 -12.08 -0.59
C ALA A 299 16.14 -12.35 0.88
N SER A 300 17.27 -13.01 1.16
CA SER A 300 17.78 -13.24 2.51
C SER A 300 18.07 -11.94 3.24
N GLY A 301 18.75 -10.99 2.58
CA GLY A 301 19.02 -9.65 3.13
C GLY A 301 17.73 -8.90 3.49
N LEU A 302 16.73 -8.93 2.61
CA LEU A 302 15.41 -8.34 2.86
C LEU A 302 14.71 -9.00 4.06
N LYS A 303 14.73 -10.35 4.11
CA LYS A 303 14.17 -11.11 5.23
C LYS A 303 14.77 -10.68 6.57
N TYR A 304 16.09 -10.63 6.67
CA TYR A 304 16.75 -10.28 7.94
C TYR A 304 16.63 -8.79 8.28
N THR A 305 16.55 -7.90 7.30
CA THR A 305 16.22 -6.49 7.52
C THR A 305 14.81 -6.34 8.11
N SER A 306 13.84 -7.07 7.56
CA SER A 306 12.48 -7.12 8.10
C SER A 306 12.44 -7.70 9.52
N MET A 307 13.19 -8.77 9.79
CA MET A 307 13.29 -9.37 11.13
C MET A 307 13.90 -8.41 12.17
N ARG A 308 14.83 -7.55 11.77
CA ARG A 308 15.34 -6.47 12.66
C ARG A 308 14.22 -5.50 13.05
N ALA A 309 13.41 -5.07 12.06
CA ALA A 309 12.28 -4.19 12.32
C ALA A 309 11.24 -4.86 13.25
N ILE A 310 10.95 -6.15 13.03
CA ILE A 310 10.06 -6.94 13.89
C ILE A 310 10.61 -7.04 15.32
N SER A 311 11.92 -7.30 15.47
CA SER A 311 12.57 -7.36 16.78
C SER A 311 12.54 -6.01 17.51
N ALA A 312 12.63 -4.89 16.80
CA ALA A 312 12.45 -3.55 17.37
C ALA A 312 11.00 -3.35 17.86
N LEU A 313 10.03 -3.74 17.05
CA LEU A 313 8.60 -3.66 17.41
C LEU A 313 8.27 -4.52 18.65
N SER A 314 8.82 -5.73 18.75
CA SER A 314 8.65 -6.61 19.92
C SER A 314 9.19 -6.00 21.22
N LYS A 315 10.20 -5.13 21.12
CA LYS A 315 10.75 -4.36 22.25
C LYS A 315 10.04 -3.04 22.52
N GLY A 316 8.97 -2.73 21.78
CA GLY A 316 8.26 -1.45 21.85
C GLY A 316 8.98 -0.29 21.17
N GLU A 317 10.06 -0.57 20.40
CA GLU A 317 10.78 0.43 19.62
C GLU A 317 10.05 0.70 18.28
N ARG A 318 10.30 1.87 17.67
CA ARG A 318 9.75 2.18 16.33
C ARG A 318 10.81 1.88 15.27
N PRO A 319 10.48 1.14 14.19
CA PRO A 319 11.36 0.97 13.04
C PRO A 319 11.73 2.31 12.43
N GLY A 320 12.97 2.44 12.02
CA GLY A 320 13.53 3.68 11.47
C GLY A 320 13.40 3.81 9.94
N PRO A 321 14.08 4.81 9.36
CA PRO A 321 14.09 5.09 7.92
C PRO A 321 14.73 3.98 7.08
N GLU A 322 15.48 3.05 7.71
CA GLU A 322 16.07 1.86 7.07
C GLU A 322 15.03 0.94 6.41
N ASN A 323 13.77 1.00 6.80
CA ASN A 323 12.68 0.28 6.13
C ASN A 323 12.54 0.65 4.64
N SER A 324 13.06 1.82 4.24
CA SER A 324 13.11 2.24 2.83
C SER A 324 13.99 1.32 1.97
N ILE A 325 14.98 0.62 2.56
CA ILE A 325 15.82 -0.36 1.88
C ILE A 325 14.97 -1.51 1.33
N GLY A 326 14.03 -1.99 2.13
CA GLY A 326 13.13 -3.09 1.75
C GLY A 326 12.39 -2.79 0.46
N LYS A 327 11.74 -1.63 0.39
CA LYS A 327 10.97 -1.19 -0.78
C LYS A 327 11.86 -1.00 -2.01
N LEU A 328 13.01 -0.34 -1.85
CA LEU A 328 13.96 -0.06 -2.95
C LEU A 328 14.49 -1.35 -3.60
N VAL A 329 14.93 -2.29 -2.77
CA VAL A 329 15.52 -3.56 -3.26
C VAL A 329 14.44 -4.48 -3.83
N ALA A 330 13.32 -4.65 -3.14
CA ALA A 330 12.26 -5.54 -3.59
C ALA A 330 11.60 -5.05 -4.89
N GLY A 331 11.37 -3.74 -5.05
CA GLY A 331 10.76 -3.19 -6.27
C GLY A 331 11.59 -3.45 -7.53
N SER A 332 12.92 -3.28 -7.47
CA SER A 332 13.80 -3.62 -8.58
C SER A 332 13.90 -5.13 -8.80
N MET A 333 13.95 -5.91 -7.71
CA MET A 333 14.07 -7.36 -7.77
C MET A 333 12.87 -8.03 -8.45
N ILE A 334 11.64 -7.57 -8.19
CA ILE A 334 10.42 -8.07 -8.86
C ILE A 334 10.55 -7.93 -10.38
N GLN A 335 10.99 -6.78 -10.85
CA GLN A 335 11.15 -6.53 -12.29
C GLN A 335 12.22 -7.42 -12.90
N ASP A 336 13.39 -7.53 -12.26
CA ASP A 336 14.51 -8.34 -12.74
C ASP A 336 14.13 -9.83 -12.79
N VAL A 337 13.48 -10.33 -11.74
CA VAL A 337 13.00 -11.71 -11.64
C VAL A 337 11.96 -12.01 -12.71
N ALA A 338 10.97 -11.14 -12.90
CA ALA A 338 9.93 -11.33 -13.91
C ALA A 338 10.53 -11.34 -15.34
N THR A 339 11.43 -10.40 -15.63
CA THR A 339 12.12 -10.35 -16.94
C THR A 339 12.87 -11.65 -17.21
N TYR A 340 13.65 -12.12 -16.25
CA TYR A 340 14.42 -13.34 -16.40
C TYR A 340 13.56 -14.59 -16.56
N ALA A 341 12.43 -14.66 -15.82
CA ALA A 341 11.49 -15.76 -15.97
C ALA A 341 10.89 -15.83 -17.39
N LEU A 342 10.60 -14.65 -17.99
CA LEU A 342 10.12 -14.58 -19.38
C LEU A 342 11.21 -14.96 -20.39
N ASP A 343 12.46 -14.58 -20.14
CA ASP A 343 13.59 -15.00 -20.97
C ASP A 343 13.72 -16.54 -20.97
N LEU A 344 13.55 -17.19 -19.81
CA LEU A 344 13.57 -18.65 -19.70
C LEU A 344 12.40 -19.33 -20.41
N GLN A 345 11.25 -18.67 -20.55
CA GLN A 345 10.10 -19.17 -21.30
C GLN A 345 10.28 -19.03 -22.82
N GLY A 346 11.32 -18.34 -23.28
CA GLY A 346 11.57 -18.10 -24.70
C GLY A 346 10.37 -17.47 -25.41
N ALA A 347 9.96 -18.03 -26.55
CA ALA A 347 8.80 -17.53 -27.31
C ALA A 347 7.48 -17.63 -26.51
N GLY A 348 7.36 -18.60 -25.59
CA GLY A 348 6.20 -18.73 -24.70
C GLY A 348 6.03 -17.55 -23.74
N GLY A 349 7.10 -16.82 -23.44
CA GLY A 349 7.08 -15.66 -22.55
C GLY A 349 6.20 -14.50 -23.02
N VAL A 350 5.78 -14.45 -24.29
CA VAL A 350 4.84 -13.42 -24.80
C VAL A 350 3.37 -13.80 -24.60
N VAL A 351 3.09 -15.06 -24.27
CA VAL A 351 1.71 -15.53 -24.04
C VAL A 351 1.26 -15.15 -22.65
N SER A 352 0.17 -14.42 -22.55
CA SER A 352 -0.39 -13.96 -21.28
C SER A 352 -1.74 -14.60 -20.99
N GLY A 353 -2.20 -14.48 -19.75
CA GLY A 353 -3.49 -15.03 -19.36
C GLY A 353 -3.44 -16.54 -19.06
N GLU A 354 -4.59 -17.21 -19.16
CA GLU A 354 -4.73 -18.62 -18.79
C GLU A 354 -3.96 -19.57 -19.74
N ASP A 355 -3.75 -19.14 -20.99
CA ASP A 355 -3.02 -19.88 -22.01
C ASP A 355 -1.49 -19.77 -21.83
N GLY A 356 -1.02 -18.82 -21.05
CA GLY A 356 0.41 -18.63 -20.76
C GLY A 356 0.92 -19.64 -19.73
N GLU A 357 2.22 -19.92 -19.78
CA GLU A 357 2.87 -20.75 -18.78
C GLU A 357 2.68 -20.16 -17.38
N LEU A 358 2.38 -21.01 -16.40
CA LEU A 358 1.98 -20.58 -15.05
C LEU A 358 0.82 -19.57 -15.05
N ALA A 359 -0.09 -19.69 -16.02
CA ALA A 359 -1.24 -18.80 -16.23
C ALA A 359 -0.83 -17.31 -16.35
N GLY A 360 0.30 -17.04 -17.00
CA GLY A 360 0.79 -15.68 -17.25
C GLY A 360 1.26 -14.93 -16.01
N ARG A 361 1.67 -15.64 -14.96
CA ARG A 361 2.11 -15.04 -13.68
C ARG A 361 3.26 -14.05 -13.85
N PHE A 362 4.32 -14.43 -14.57
CA PHE A 362 5.50 -13.57 -14.74
C PHE A 362 5.24 -12.42 -15.69
N GLN A 363 4.36 -12.59 -16.68
CA GLN A 363 3.88 -11.50 -17.54
C GLN A 363 3.13 -10.44 -16.72
N ALA A 364 2.21 -10.87 -15.86
CA ALA A 364 1.49 -9.96 -14.95
C ALA A 364 2.45 -9.26 -13.99
N MET A 365 3.44 -9.98 -13.45
CA MET A 365 4.49 -9.43 -12.60
C MET A 365 5.30 -8.35 -13.33
N LEU A 366 5.77 -8.61 -14.56
CA LEU A 366 6.56 -7.66 -15.33
C LEU A 366 5.77 -6.37 -15.59
N LEU A 367 4.51 -6.50 -16.02
CA LEU A 367 3.66 -5.35 -16.34
C LEU A 367 3.30 -4.52 -15.09
N ARG A 368 3.28 -5.15 -13.90
CA ARG A 368 2.99 -4.48 -12.62
C ARG A 368 4.24 -3.87 -11.96
N ALA A 369 5.41 -4.45 -12.19
CA ALA A 369 6.66 -4.09 -11.51
C ALA A 369 7.05 -2.61 -11.60
N PRO A 370 6.92 -1.88 -12.74
CA PRO A 370 7.21 -0.45 -12.78
C PRO A 370 6.39 0.36 -11.78
N GLY A 371 5.10 0.02 -11.60
CA GLY A 371 4.25 0.66 -10.60
C GLY A 371 4.79 0.47 -9.17
N THR A 372 5.30 -0.71 -8.84
CA THR A 372 5.89 -0.99 -7.53
C THR A 372 7.12 -0.13 -7.24
N ARG A 373 7.86 0.29 -8.26
CA ARG A 373 9.04 1.18 -8.13
C ARG A 373 8.67 2.64 -7.95
N VAL A 374 7.42 3.01 -8.24
CA VAL A 374 6.91 4.40 -8.18
C VAL A 374 6.01 4.63 -6.96
N GLU A 375 5.10 3.71 -6.67
CA GLU A 375 4.15 3.80 -5.55
C GLU A 375 4.85 3.73 -4.17
N GLY A 376 4.26 4.33 -3.15
CA GLY A 376 4.83 4.35 -1.79
C GLY A 376 6.16 5.10 -1.67
N GLY A 377 6.44 5.99 -2.64
CA GLY A 377 7.69 6.70 -2.85
C GLY A 377 8.57 6.04 -3.92
N THR A 378 9.04 6.85 -4.89
CA THR A 378 9.89 6.36 -5.99
C THR A 378 11.22 5.83 -5.48
N ASP A 379 11.91 5.06 -6.33
CA ASP A 379 13.28 4.58 -6.04
C ASP A 379 14.22 5.75 -5.69
N GLU A 380 14.06 6.92 -6.34
CA GLU A 380 14.83 8.13 -6.08
C GLU A 380 14.51 8.71 -4.69
N ILE A 381 13.21 8.80 -4.33
CA ILE A 381 12.80 9.24 -2.98
C ILE A 381 13.33 8.28 -1.91
N MET A 382 13.30 6.96 -2.15
CA MET A 382 13.87 5.99 -1.21
C MET A 382 15.38 6.18 -1.05
N ARG A 383 16.12 6.42 -2.14
CA ARG A 383 17.55 6.73 -2.10
C ARG A 383 17.83 8.00 -1.31
N ASN A 384 17.07 9.08 -1.52
CA ASN A 384 17.22 10.33 -0.75
C ASN A 384 16.97 10.10 0.75
N ILE A 385 15.93 9.35 1.10
CA ILE A 385 15.64 9.03 2.52
C ILE A 385 16.79 8.23 3.14
N ILE A 386 17.33 7.24 2.43
CA ILE A 386 18.46 6.44 2.90
C ILE A 386 19.70 7.32 3.04
N ALA A 387 20.00 8.15 2.03
CA ALA A 387 21.15 9.04 2.04
C ALA A 387 21.10 10.03 3.21
N GLU A 388 19.98 10.76 3.35
CA GLU A 388 19.85 11.82 4.34
C GLU A 388 19.65 11.30 5.76
N ARG A 389 18.80 10.26 5.95
CA ARG A 389 18.35 9.84 7.28
C ARG A 389 19.02 8.59 7.83
N VAL A 390 19.60 7.73 6.97
CA VAL A 390 20.34 6.54 7.39
C VAL A 390 21.84 6.79 7.38
N LEU A 391 22.33 7.39 6.28
CA LEU A 391 23.77 7.66 6.10
C LEU A 391 24.21 9.03 6.59
N GLY A 392 23.28 9.94 6.92
CA GLY A 392 23.60 11.29 7.41
C GLY A 392 24.20 12.22 6.35
N LEU A 393 23.99 11.94 5.06
CA LEU A 393 24.47 12.77 3.97
C LEU A 393 23.68 14.08 3.89
N PRO A 394 24.26 15.17 3.31
CA PRO A 394 23.55 16.42 3.11
C PRO A 394 22.30 16.24 2.24
N GLY A 395 21.22 16.93 2.60
CA GLY A 395 20.00 16.96 1.79
C GLY A 395 20.14 17.82 0.53
N ASP A 396 19.26 17.61 -0.44
CA ASP A 396 19.20 18.38 -1.67
C ASP A 396 18.93 19.86 -1.44
N ILE A 397 19.43 20.70 -2.33
CA ILE A 397 19.15 22.14 -2.36
C ILE A 397 17.69 22.34 -2.77
N ARG A 398 16.88 22.91 -1.87
CA ARG A 398 15.45 23.18 -2.09
C ARG A 398 15.23 24.66 -2.36
N VAL A 399 15.26 25.03 -3.65
CA VAL A 399 15.11 26.44 -4.08
C VAL A 399 13.68 27.01 -3.89
N ASP A 400 12.69 26.17 -3.70
CA ASP A 400 11.27 26.52 -3.59
C ASP A 400 10.70 26.43 -2.17
N LYS A 401 11.55 26.09 -1.17
CA LYS A 401 11.11 25.78 0.19
C LYS A 401 10.34 26.92 0.88
N ASP A 402 10.82 28.15 0.71
CA ASP A 402 10.29 29.34 1.38
C ASP A 402 9.56 30.28 0.41
N VAL A 403 9.37 29.86 -0.84
CA VAL A 403 8.67 30.62 -1.87
C VAL A 403 7.16 30.40 -1.74
N PRO A 404 6.32 31.46 -1.79
CA PRO A 404 4.86 31.33 -1.88
C PRO A 404 4.47 30.43 -3.06
N PHE A 405 3.51 29.51 -2.85
CA PHE A 405 3.16 28.51 -3.85
C PHE A 405 2.79 29.10 -5.20
N ASN A 406 2.00 30.19 -5.19
CA ASN A 406 1.58 30.90 -6.41
C ASN A 406 2.74 31.61 -7.17
N LYS A 407 3.93 31.70 -6.58
CA LYS A 407 5.14 32.27 -7.20
C LYS A 407 6.14 31.21 -7.65
N ILE A 408 5.90 29.93 -7.34
CA ILE A 408 6.74 28.84 -7.83
C ILE A 408 6.52 28.69 -9.34
N PRO A 409 7.59 28.70 -10.16
CA PRO A 409 7.47 28.51 -11.61
C PRO A 409 6.80 27.16 -11.96
N THR A 410 5.75 27.20 -12.78
CA THR A 410 4.99 26.01 -13.19
C THR A 410 5.41 25.43 -14.53
N LYS A 411 6.22 26.19 -15.29
CA LYS A 411 6.82 25.73 -16.54
C LYS A 411 8.29 25.44 -16.27
N GLY A 412 8.75 24.26 -16.71
CA GLY A 412 10.16 23.93 -16.69
C GLY A 412 10.95 25.02 -17.44
N ARG A 413 12.11 25.35 -16.89
CA ARG A 413 13.11 26.17 -17.58
C ARG A 413 13.74 25.35 -18.70
#